data_3df8cd594b20d77368b32fecb2051b6b
#
_entry.id   3df8cd594b20d77368b32fecb2051b6b
#
_cell.length_a   1.000
_cell.length_b   1.000
_cell.length_c   1.000
_cell.angle_alpha   90.00
_cell.angle_beta   90.00
_cell.angle_gamma   90.00
#
_symmetry.space_group_name_H-M   'P 1'
#
loop_
_entity.id
_entity.type
_entity.pdbx_description
1 polymer ?
#
loop_
_entity_poly.entity_id
_entity_poly.type
_entity_poly.pdbx_seq_one_letter_code
_entity_poly.pdbx_strand_id
1 'polypeptide(L)'
;MTAPSVAAEAPLSWGLGGDLLDLNVWLALVVQEHPHHGAARRYWSDCAMARTLGQKQHFCRATMLGLVRLLCQPKLMGEGVLHLPDAWAIYRSLREAEGVDFCVDTESADATLAAWVSDASLSLPARLWSDAWLAAVAESASLRLVSFDADFRRFPLSRCLVLTA
;
A
#
# COMPACT_ATOMS: atom_id res chain seq x y z
N MET A 1 1.68 -3.22 37.37
CA MET A 1 0.66 -2.97 36.33
C MET A 1 1.35 -3.08 34.98
N THR A 2 1.26 -4.26 34.35
CA THR A 2 1.77 -4.54 33.02
C THR A 2 0.78 -3.97 31.99
N ALA A 3 1.26 -3.06 31.14
CA ALA A 3 0.48 -2.56 30.02
C ALA A 3 0.08 -3.73 29.09
N PRO A 4 -1.12 -3.75 28.53
CA PRO A 4 -1.49 -4.77 27.58
C PRO A 4 -0.60 -4.62 26.34
N SER A 5 0.12 -5.69 26.03
CA SER A 5 0.78 -5.88 24.75
C SER A 5 -0.27 -5.70 23.65
N VAL A 6 -0.10 -4.67 22.81
CA VAL A 6 -0.86 -4.54 21.58
C VAL A 6 -0.47 -5.77 20.76
N ALA A 7 -1.35 -6.75 20.73
CA ALA A 7 -1.19 -7.91 19.86
C ALA A 7 -1.05 -7.36 18.44
N ALA A 8 0.07 -7.68 17.78
CA ALA A 8 0.22 -7.46 16.36
C ALA A 8 -1.01 -8.11 15.69
N GLU A 9 -1.84 -7.29 15.03
CA GLU A 9 -3.00 -7.80 14.32
C GLU A 9 -2.51 -8.91 13.40
N ALA A 10 -3.01 -10.09 13.62
CA ALA A 10 -2.68 -11.24 12.80
C ALA A 10 -2.97 -10.89 11.33
N PRO A 11 -2.14 -11.33 10.38
CA PRO A 11 -2.34 -11.09 8.95
C PRO A 11 -3.72 -11.52 8.44
N LEU A 12 -4.45 -12.26 9.23
CA LEU A 12 -5.69 -12.97 8.90
C LEU A 12 -6.99 -12.27 9.31
N SER A 13 -6.98 -11.02 9.77
CA SER A 13 -8.24 -10.26 9.92
C SER A 13 -8.70 -9.76 8.54
N TRP A 14 -9.10 -10.71 7.70
CA TRP A 14 -9.59 -10.46 6.35
C TRP A 14 -10.97 -9.84 6.42
N GLY A 15 -11.05 -8.53 6.24
CA GLY A 15 -12.31 -7.87 5.95
C GLY A 15 -12.67 -8.02 4.48
N LEU A 16 -13.95 -7.85 4.17
CA LEU A 16 -14.47 -7.77 2.81
C LEU A 16 -13.67 -6.72 2.01
N GLY A 17 -13.12 -7.07 0.85
CA GLY A 17 -12.51 -6.14 -0.09
C GLY A 17 -11.03 -6.37 -0.41
N GLY A 18 -10.22 -6.87 0.49
CA GLY A 18 -8.77 -7.08 0.28
C GLY A 18 -7.89 -5.93 0.78
N ASP A 19 -6.69 -5.83 0.23
CA ASP A 19 -5.64 -4.90 0.66
C ASP A 19 -5.31 -3.89 -0.44
N LEU A 20 -5.17 -2.61 -0.11
CA LEU A 20 -4.51 -1.61 -0.94
C LEU A 20 -3.06 -1.48 -0.47
N LEU A 21 -2.11 -1.86 -1.30
CA LEU A 21 -0.70 -1.81 -0.95
C LEU A 21 -0.12 -0.44 -1.30
N ASP A 22 0.57 0.13 -0.31
CA ASP A 22 1.36 1.33 -0.51
C ASP A 22 2.53 1.05 -1.49
N LEU A 23 3.00 2.11 -2.11
CA LEU A 23 4.12 2.11 -3.05
C LEU A 23 5.38 1.43 -2.47
N ASN A 24 5.68 1.68 -1.19
CA ASN A 24 6.84 1.09 -0.52
C ASN A 24 6.74 -0.45 -0.41
N VAL A 25 5.54 -1.01 -0.32
CA VAL A 25 5.32 -2.47 -0.30
C VAL A 25 5.51 -3.06 -1.70
N TRP A 26 4.92 -2.44 -2.73
CA TRP A 26 5.13 -2.88 -4.12
C TRP A 26 6.60 -2.82 -4.52
N LEU A 27 7.30 -1.73 -4.18
CA LEU A 27 8.73 -1.57 -4.46
C LEU A 27 9.55 -2.66 -3.76
N ALA A 28 9.28 -2.90 -2.48
CA ALA A 28 9.97 -3.92 -1.69
C ALA A 28 9.72 -5.35 -2.23
N LEU A 29 8.58 -5.61 -2.85
CA LEU A 29 8.30 -6.92 -3.47
C LEU A 29 9.16 -7.18 -4.70
N VAL A 30 9.47 -6.16 -5.50
CA VAL A 30 10.16 -6.31 -6.79
C VAL A 30 11.66 -6.03 -6.74
N VAL A 31 12.13 -5.22 -5.77
CA VAL A 31 13.55 -4.88 -5.62
C VAL A 31 14.18 -5.77 -4.55
N GLN A 32 15.01 -6.73 -4.97
CA GLN A 32 15.60 -7.73 -4.07
C GLN A 32 16.51 -7.11 -3.00
N GLU A 33 17.24 -6.05 -3.36
CA GLU A 33 18.15 -5.32 -2.47
C GLU A 33 17.42 -4.35 -1.54
N HIS A 34 16.09 -4.24 -1.64
CA HIS A 34 15.33 -3.34 -0.77
C HIS A 34 15.37 -3.83 0.68
N PRO A 35 15.62 -2.95 1.68
CA PRO A 35 15.74 -3.34 3.10
C PRO A 35 14.55 -4.14 3.62
N HIS A 36 13.36 -3.88 3.10
CA HIS A 36 12.12 -4.57 3.50
C HIS A 36 11.70 -5.69 2.55
N HIS A 37 12.57 -6.12 1.61
CA HIS A 37 12.20 -7.18 0.65
C HIS A 37 11.72 -8.45 1.35
N GLY A 38 12.47 -8.93 2.35
CA GLY A 38 12.11 -10.13 3.10
C GLY A 38 10.75 -10.03 3.80
N ALA A 39 10.46 -8.87 4.41
CA ALA A 39 9.18 -8.63 5.08
C ALA A 39 8.01 -8.55 4.07
N ALA A 40 8.21 -7.88 2.94
CA ALA A 40 7.21 -7.82 1.88
C ALA A 40 6.92 -9.22 1.31
N ARG A 41 7.95 -10.05 1.12
CA ARG A 41 7.79 -11.43 0.65
C ARG A 41 7.06 -12.32 1.66
N ARG A 42 7.33 -12.16 2.96
CA ARG A 42 6.56 -12.86 4.01
C ARG A 42 5.09 -12.48 3.96
N TYR A 43 4.79 -11.16 3.97
CA TYR A 43 3.41 -10.68 3.83
C TYR A 43 2.72 -11.28 2.59
N TRP A 44 3.39 -11.24 1.44
CA TRP A 44 2.85 -11.81 0.19
C TRP A 44 2.53 -13.29 0.31
N SER A 45 3.41 -14.06 0.94
CA SER A 45 3.23 -15.51 1.16
C SER A 45 2.09 -15.78 2.15
N ASP A 46 1.99 -15.01 3.22
CA ASP A 46 0.93 -15.14 4.23
C ASP A 46 -0.47 -14.85 3.62
N CYS A 47 -0.52 -14.01 2.59
CA CYS A 47 -1.75 -13.73 1.85
C CYS A 47 -2.16 -14.84 0.86
N ALA A 48 -1.36 -15.88 0.64
CA ALA A 48 -1.62 -16.89 -0.39
C ALA A 48 -3.00 -17.58 -0.20
N MET A 49 -3.31 -18.03 1.02
CA MET A 49 -4.59 -18.67 1.33
C MET A 49 -5.77 -17.71 1.06
N ALA A 50 -5.63 -16.45 1.44
CA ALA A 50 -6.69 -15.48 1.25
C ALA A 50 -6.94 -15.15 -0.22
N ARG A 51 -5.90 -15.15 -1.06
CA ARG A 51 -6.06 -15.00 -2.50
C ARG A 51 -6.88 -16.15 -3.10
N THR A 52 -6.68 -17.40 -2.64
CA THR A 52 -7.52 -18.52 -3.08
C THR A 52 -8.98 -18.40 -2.66
N LEU A 53 -9.26 -17.60 -1.62
CA LEU A 53 -10.61 -17.27 -1.14
C LEU A 53 -11.18 -16.00 -1.78
N GLY A 54 -10.51 -15.45 -2.81
CA GLY A 54 -10.97 -14.28 -3.57
C GLY A 54 -10.54 -12.93 -3.00
N GLN A 55 -9.74 -12.90 -1.94
CA GLN A 55 -9.13 -11.65 -1.46
C GLN A 55 -8.04 -11.19 -2.43
N LYS A 56 -7.94 -9.88 -2.65
CA LYS A 56 -7.01 -9.32 -3.63
C LYS A 56 -6.11 -8.24 -3.02
N GLN A 57 -4.92 -8.13 -3.59
CA GLN A 57 -4.03 -6.99 -3.38
C GLN A 57 -4.23 -6.00 -4.52
N HIS A 58 -4.41 -4.73 -4.17
CA HIS A 58 -4.79 -3.71 -5.15
C HIS A 58 -3.67 -2.72 -5.40
N PHE A 59 -3.48 -2.40 -6.68
CA PHE A 59 -2.91 -1.13 -7.10
C PHE A 59 -4.00 -0.05 -7.14
N CYS A 60 -3.59 1.20 -7.01
CA CYS A 60 -4.36 2.35 -7.47
C CYS A 60 -3.52 3.18 -8.44
N ARG A 61 -4.09 4.25 -8.98
CA ARG A 61 -3.38 5.11 -9.94
C ARG A 61 -2.07 5.68 -9.37
N ALA A 62 -2.12 6.14 -8.13
CA ALA A 62 -0.94 6.72 -7.47
C ALA A 62 0.19 5.69 -7.30
N THR A 63 -0.12 4.47 -6.86
CA THR A 63 0.90 3.43 -6.64
C THR A 63 1.45 2.87 -7.96
N MET A 64 0.64 2.76 -8.99
CA MET A 64 1.09 2.38 -10.33
C MET A 64 2.08 3.42 -10.91
N LEU A 65 1.70 4.70 -10.91
CA LEU A 65 2.56 5.77 -11.41
C LEU A 65 3.85 5.87 -10.59
N GLY A 66 3.74 5.73 -9.26
CA GLY A 66 4.87 5.76 -8.35
C GLY A 66 5.85 4.62 -8.61
N LEU A 67 5.38 3.38 -8.74
CA LEU A 67 6.23 2.20 -8.94
C LEU A 67 7.04 2.33 -10.23
N VAL A 68 6.39 2.58 -11.36
CA VAL A 68 7.06 2.72 -12.66
C VAL A 68 8.09 3.85 -12.62
N ARG A 69 7.74 4.99 -12.02
CA ARG A 69 8.66 6.11 -11.86
C ARG A 69 9.88 5.77 -11.00
N LEU A 70 9.69 5.10 -9.84
CA LEU A 70 10.77 4.79 -8.92
C LEU A 70 11.74 3.77 -9.51
N LEU A 71 11.26 2.77 -10.24
CA LEU A 71 12.11 1.79 -10.94
C LEU A 71 13.02 2.43 -12.01
N CYS A 72 12.65 3.63 -12.50
CA CYS A 72 13.45 4.40 -13.46
C CYS A 72 14.33 5.47 -12.79
N GLN A 73 14.41 5.53 -11.46
CA GLN A 73 15.21 6.55 -10.76
C GLN A 73 16.62 6.06 -10.42
N PRO A 74 17.70 6.62 -11.05
CA PRO A 74 19.07 6.19 -10.77
C PRO A 74 19.48 6.35 -9.31
N LYS A 75 19.02 7.41 -8.64
CA LYS A 75 19.35 7.67 -7.22
C LYS A 75 18.81 6.58 -6.28
N LEU A 76 17.70 5.94 -6.65
CA LEU A 76 17.10 4.89 -5.84
C LEU A 76 17.61 3.51 -6.25
N MET A 77 17.68 3.26 -7.55
CA MET A 77 17.94 1.94 -8.12
C MET A 77 19.43 1.66 -8.38
N GLY A 78 20.28 2.70 -8.36
CA GLY A 78 21.71 2.52 -8.65
C GLY A 78 21.94 1.83 -9.99
N GLU A 79 22.71 0.74 -9.98
CA GLU A 79 22.97 -0.07 -11.17
C GLU A 79 21.73 -0.85 -11.69
N GLY A 80 20.75 -1.05 -10.82
CA GLY A 80 19.47 -1.71 -11.16
C GLY A 80 18.43 -0.79 -11.79
N VAL A 81 18.80 0.45 -12.16
CA VAL A 81 17.87 1.40 -12.80
C VAL A 81 17.34 0.86 -14.12
N LEU A 82 16.03 0.96 -14.32
CA LEU A 82 15.36 0.44 -15.50
C LEU A 82 15.02 1.55 -16.50
N HIS A 83 14.91 1.17 -17.77
CA HIS A 83 14.24 1.98 -18.78
C HIS A 83 12.72 1.85 -18.65
N LEU A 84 12.00 2.87 -19.10
CA LEU A 84 10.54 2.94 -18.93
C LEU A 84 9.78 1.71 -19.47
N PRO A 85 10.12 1.12 -20.64
CA PRO A 85 9.46 -0.09 -21.12
C PRO A 85 9.61 -1.28 -20.17
N ASP A 86 10.80 -1.45 -19.56
CA ASP A 86 11.09 -2.56 -18.65
C ASP A 86 10.36 -2.37 -17.31
N ALA A 87 10.37 -1.16 -16.77
CA ALA A 87 9.61 -0.81 -15.55
C ALA A 87 8.09 -1.01 -15.76
N TRP A 88 7.59 -0.64 -16.94
CA TRP A 88 6.20 -0.89 -17.33
C TRP A 88 5.89 -2.38 -17.43
N ALA A 89 6.79 -3.18 -18.00
CA ALA A 89 6.63 -4.63 -18.09
C ALA A 89 6.55 -5.29 -16.70
N ILE A 90 7.36 -4.84 -15.73
CA ILE A 90 7.27 -5.30 -14.33
C ILE A 90 5.89 -5.02 -13.74
N TYR A 91 5.40 -3.78 -13.86
CA TYR A 91 4.06 -3.43 -13.39
C TYR A 91 2.99 -4.33 -14.06
N ARG A 92 3.06 -4.52 -15.38
CA ARG A 92 2.12 -5.38 -16.11
C ARG A 92 2.14 -6.81 -15.60
N SER A 93 3.31 -7.37 -15.38
CA SER A 93 3.47 -8.71 -14.81
C SER A 93 2.82 -8.85 -13.43
N LEU A 94 2.99 -7.83 -12.57
CA LEU A 94 2.31 -7.81 -11.26
C LEU A 94 0.78 -7.74 -11.41
N ARG A 95 0.29 -6.93 -12.35
CA ARG A 95 -1.17 -6.79 -12.60
C ARG A 95 -1.80 -8.06 -13.14
N GLU A 96 -1.06 -8.88 -13.85
CA GLU A 96 -1.49 -10.16 -14.41
C GLU A 96 -1.34 -11.32 -13.41
N ALA A 97 -0.68 -11.07 -12.27
CA ALA A 97 -0.54 -12.09 -11.22
C ALA A 97 -1.89 -12.39 -10.56
N GLU A 98 -2.07 -13.66 -10.20
CA GLU A 98 -3.27 -14.11 -9.48
C GLU A 98 -3.45 -13.34 -8.17
N GLY A 99 -4.66 -12.86 -7.94
CA GLY A 99 -5.02 -12.12 -6.73
C GLY A 99 -4.57 -10.67 -6.72
N VAL A 100 -4.13 -10.11 -7.86
CA VAL A 100 -3.85 -8.67 -7.99
C VAL A 100 -4.95 -7.98 -8.79
N ASP A 101 -5.46 -6.87 -8.26
CA ASP A 101 -6.49 -6.06 -8.89
C ASP A 101 -6.13 -4.57 -8.88
N PHE A 102 -7.01 -3.74 -9.40
CA PHE A 102 -6.84 -2.29 -9.48
C PHE A 102 -8.03 -1.57 -8.86
N CYS A 103 -7.76 -0.73 -7.88
CA CYS A 103 -8.75 0.17 -7.30
C CYS A 103 -8.78 1.46 -8.12
N VAL A 104 -9.91 1.73 -8.73
CA VAL A 104 -10.14 2.95 -9.51
C VAL A 104 -10.44 4.10 -8.56
N ASP A 105 -9.87 5.26 -8.85
CA ASP A 105 -10.15 6.49 -8.11
C ASP A 105 -11.64 6.88 -8.29
N THR A 106 -12.30 7.20 -7.18
CA THR A 106 -13.74 7.51 -7.15
C THR A 106 -13.99 8.87 -6.50
N GLU A 107 -15.17 9.44 -6.80
CA GLU A 107 -15.64 10.66 -6.10
C GLU A 107 -15.73 10.46 -4.58
N SER A 108 -15.95 9.23 -4.12
CA SER A 108 -15.95 8.89 -2.69
C SER A 108 -14.59 9.10 -2.03
N ALA A 109 -13.49 8.85 -2.75
CA ALA A 109 -12.14 9.15 -2.26
C ALA A 109 -11.91 10.66 -2.11
N ASP A 110 -12.34 11.45 -3.10
CA ASP A 110 -12.29 12.93 -3.01
C ASP A 110 -13.10 13.44 -1.83
N ALA A 111 -14.32 12.93 -1.63
CA ALA A 111 -15.18 13.32 -0.52
C ALA A 111 -14.56 12.97 0.85
N THR A 112 -13.98 11.77 0.98
CA THR A 112 -13.28 11.33 2.18
C THR A 112 -12.08 12.24 2.48
N LEU A 113 -11.26 12.52 1.48
CA LEU A 113 -10.10 13.40 1.63
C LEU A 113 -10.52 14.83 2.00
N ALA A 114 -11.56 15.37 1.37
CA ALA A 114 -12.08 16.70 1.67
C ALA A 114 -12.59 16.81 3.13
N ALA A 115 -13.25 15.77 3.63
CA ALA A 115 -13.68 15.71 5.03
C ALA A 115 -12.48 15.73 5.99
N TRP A 116 -11.43 14.95 5.71
CA TRP A 116 -10.23 14.91 6.55
C TRP A 116 -9.42 16.20 6.53
N VAL A 117 -9.31 16.85 5.37
CA VAL A 117 -8.62 18.15 5.24
C VAL A 117 -9.37 19.25 6.01
N SER A 118 -10.69 19.17 6.05
CA SER A 118 -11.53 20.12 6.79
C SER A 118 -11.58 19.86 8.28
N ASP A 119 -11.12 18.69 8.74
CA ASP A 119 -11.08 18.35 10.16
C ASP A 119 -9.80 18.89 10.82
N ALA A 120 -9.95 20.02 11.52
CA ALA A 120 -8.83 20.67 12.23
C ALA A 120 -8.17 19.77 13.28
N SER A 121 -8.85 18.75 13.79
CA SER A 121 -8.31 17.82 14.79
C SER A 121 -7.25 16.88 14.19
N LEU A 122 -7.29 16.59 12.90
CA LEU A 122 -6.31 15.73 12.23
C LEU A 122 -4.98 16.44 11.98
N SER A 123 -4.97 17.77 11.83
CA SER A 123 -3.74 18.58 11.63
C SER A 123 -2.77 17.95 10.62
N LEU A 124 -3.25 17.69 9.40
CA LEU A 124 -2.49 16.99 8.37
C LEU A 124 -1.37 17.88 7.79
N PRO A 125 -0.09 17.53 7.96
CA PRO A 125 0.99 18.30 7.35
C PRO A 125 1.06 18.04 5.84
N ALA A 126 1.41 19.08 5.07
CA ALA A 126 1.46 19.01 3.60
C ALA A 126 2.37 17.89 3.06
N ARG A 127 3.40 17.48 3.81
CA ARG A 127 4.29 16.37 3.43
C ARG A 127 3.55 15.02 3.33
N LEU A 128 2.42 14.86 4.02
CA LEU A 128 1.60 13.64 4.01
C LEU A 128 0.46 13.72 2.98
N TRP A 129 0.48 14.68 2.06
CA TRP A 129 -0.61 14.86 1.10
C TRP A 129 -0.87 13.64 0.23
N SER A 130 0.19 13.01 -0.30
CA SER A 130 0.08 11.78 -1.10
C SER A 130 -0.41 10.60 -0.27
N ASP A 131 0.03 10.52 0.99
CA ASP A 131 -0.37 9.45 1.91
C ASP A 131 -1.84 9.63 2.32
N ALA A 132 -2.28 10.88 2.52
CA ALA A 132 -3.68 11.21 2.79
C ALA A 132 -4.59 10.77 1.63
N TRP A 133 -4.15 11.01 0.39
CA TRP A 133 -4.87 10.54 -0.80
C TRP A 133 -4.97 9.01 -0.81
N LEU A 134 -3.84 8.31 -0.63
CA LEU A 134 -3.82 6.84 -0.63
C LEU A 134 -4.70 6.26 0.48
N ALA A 135 -4.66 6.86 1.67
CA ALA A 135 -5.52 6.50 2.78
C ALA A 135 -7.01 6.71 2.45
N ALA A 136 -7.37 7.85 1.83
CA ALA A 136 -8.74 8.14 1.42
C ALA A 136 -9.26 7.14 0.37
N VAL A 137 -8.41 6.73 -0.58
CA VAL A 137 -8.74 5.68 -1.57
C VAL A 137 -9.01 4.35 -0.85
N ALA A 138 -8.15 3.94 0.08
CA ALA A 138 -8.32 2.70 0.84
C ALA A 138 -9.64 2.71 1.64
N GLU A 139 -9.88 3.78 2.39
CA GLU A 139 -11.08 3.91 3.23
C GLU A 139 -12.36 3.90 2.39
N SER A 140 -12.42 4.71 1.33
CA SER A 140 -13.61 4.79 0.45
C SER A 140 -13.92 3.49 -0.29
N ALA A 141 -12.89 2.69 -0.58
CA ALA A 141 -13.03 1.39 -1.23
C ALA A 141 -13.20 0.22 -0.24
N SER A 142 -13.26 0.49 1.06
CA SER A 142 -13.29 -0.53 2.13
C SER A 142 -12.14 -1.53 2.05
N LEU A 143 -10.96 -1.07 1.61
CA LEU A 143 -9.74 -1.84 1.55
C LEU A 143 -8.90 -1.62 2.82
N ARG A 144 -8.16 -2.64 3.24
CA ARG A 144 -7.13 -2.46 4.29
C ARG A 144 -5.90 -1.84 3.66
N LEU A 145 -5.44 -0.70 4.17
CA LEU A 145 -4.17 -0.13 3.75
C LEU A 145 -3.01 -0.92 4.34
N VAL A 146 -2.03 -1.28 3.52
CA VAL A 146 -0.82 -2.01 3.93
C VAL A 146 0.41 -1.19 3.55
N SER A 147 1.25 -0.86 4.52
CA SER A 147 2.45 -0.03 4.33
C SER A 147 3.55 -0.42 5.31
N PHE A 148 4.79 -0.01 5.02
CA PHE A 148 5.90 0.03 5.98
C PHE A 148 5.95 1.34 6.78
N ASP A 149 5.15 2.35 6.39
CA ASP A 149 5.16 3.66 7.04
C ASP A 149 4.12 3.73 8.17
N ALA A 150 4.60 3.96 9.39
CA ALA A 150 3.74 4.12 10.56
C ALA A 150 2.93 5.43 10.56
N ASP A 151 3.28 6.41 9.73
CA ASP A 151 2.53 7.67 9.62
C ASP A 151 1.08 7.43 9.13
N PHE A 152 0.80 6.30 8.46
CA PHE A 152 -0.58 5.95 8.11
C PHE A 152 -1.52 5.75 9.30
N ARG A 153 -1.01 5.48 10.50
CA ARG A 153 -1.81 5.44 11.74
C ARG A 153 -2.40 6.79 12.15
N ARG A 154 -1.98 7.88 11.52
CA ARG A 154 -2.51 9.23 11.77
C ARG A 154 -3.85 9.48 11.08
N PHE A 155 -4.15 8.69 10.04
CA PHE A 155 -5.41 8.83 9.31
C PHE A 155 -6.51 8.01 9.98
N PRO A 156 -7.77 8.47 9.91
CA PRO A 156 -8.91 7.75 10.50
C PRO A 156 -9.33 6.57 9.59
N LEU A 157 -8.41 5.63 9.39
CA LEU A 157 -8.62 4.42 8.63
C LEU A 157 -9.34 3.36 9.46
N SER A 158 -10.38 2.76 8.90
CA SER A 158 -11.05 1.61 9.50
C SER A 158 -10.11 0.40 9.61
N ARG A 159 -9.20 0.25 8.64
CA ARG A 159 -8.24 -0.87 8.61
C ARG A 159 -6.89 -0.43 8.04
N CYS A 160 -5.85 -0.65 8.83
CA CYS A 160 -4.46 -0.36 8.43
C CYS A 160 -3.53 -1.43 8.99
N LEU A 161 -2.64 -1.95 8.16
CA LEU A 161 -1.57 -2.86 8.55
C LEU A 161 -0.22 -2.20 8.28
N VAL A 162 0.52 -1.90 9.35
CA VAL A 162 1.91 -1.43 9.24
C VAL A 162 2.82 -2.65 9.38
N LEU A 163 3.52 -2.98 8.29
CA LEU A 163 4.49 -4.07 8.25
C LEU A 163 5.77 -3.67 9.01
N THR A 164 6.37 -4.64 9.66
CA THR A 164 7.68 -4.50 10.32
C THR A 164 8.75 -5.29 9.56
N ALA A 165 10.00 -4.81 9.64
CA ALA A 165 11.15 -5.44 8.99
C ALA A 165 11.43 -6.86 9.53
#